data_0022f4ceed7c0dcaeae34d23a1d3e43f
#
_entry.id   0022f4ceed7c0dcaeae34d23a1d3e43f
#
_cell.length_a   1.000
_cell.length_b   1.000
_cell.length_c   1.000
_cell.angle_alpha   90.00
_cell.angle_beta   90.00
_cell.angle_gamma   90.00
#
_symmetry.space_group_name_H-M   'P 1'
#
loop_
_entity.id
_entity.type
_entity.pdbx_description
1 polymer ?
#
loop_
_entity_poly.entity_id
_entity_poly.type
_entity_poly.pdbx_seq_one_letter_code
_entity_poly.pdbx_strand_id
1 'polypeptide(L)'
;MTTNPTQNTPRNTAENPAQNPAGKLAHLHVLVSGASVAGPALALNLIRYGARVTVVEKAPDLRPGGFAVDFRGHVHRTVLTAMGIWDEIHAHQTHMGRQSVVDADGTPRVDLPAEMMSGDVEIFRGELARIMYERTKDRVEYVFGDSIATLAETPEGVDVTFERGAPRRFDLVVGADGLHSLTRRLVFGEESRHLRFLDHYVAAFGVPNDLGLDRTGRLYSEPGRAVVVGNYDGDPDRASALLVFRSEKLEFDRRDVAAQKRILAERFAGMGWETPGVLKALERADDLYFDAIAQIHVERLTQGRVVLLGDAGYGATMGGMGTGVAIVGAYVLAGELALAGGDHRTAFAEYETRVRDFAKGCQKISGNAGPFFAPPTERRIRSRDRAYRLLSSRLLAGFFKKLTEKAATGIKLREYPA
;
A
#
# COMPACT_ATOMS: atom_id res chain seq x y z
N MET A 1 -73.12 -35.04 -14.62
CA MET A 1 -72.66 -33.78 -15.14
C MET A 1 -71.42 -33.45 -14.33
N THR A 2 -70.24 -33.76 -14.91
CA THR A 2 -68.95 -33.75 -14.29
C THR A 2 -68.22 -32.49 -14.76
N THR A 3 -67.83 -31.63 -13.86
CA THR A 3 -66.93 -30.48 -14.12
C THR A 3 -65.57 -30.74 -13.50
N ASN A 4 -64.58 -30.79 -14.36
CA ASN A 4 -63.21 -31.01 -14.06
C ASN A 4 -62.55 -29.67 -13.60
N PRO A 5 -61.78 -29.58 -12.52
CA PRO A 5 -61.00 -28.39 -12.21
C PRO A 5 -59.61 -28.51 -12.82
N THR A 6 -59.24 -27.52 -13.63
CA THR A 6 -57.98 -27.26 -14.21
C THR A 6 -56.90 -26.99 -13.14
N GLN A 7 -55.87 -27.82 -13.09
CA GLN A 7 -54.64 -27.60 -12.31
C GLN A 7 -53.82 -26.50 -12.94
N ASN A 8 -53.61 -25.43 -12.19
CA ASN A 8 -52.73 -24.35 -12.52
C ASN A 8 -51.35 -24.63 -11.86
N THR A 9 -50.40 -25.11 -12.64
CA THR A 9 -49.00 -25.32 -12.21
C THR A 9 -48.24 -23.98 -12.33
N PRO A 10 -47.58 -23.47 -11.30
CA PRO A 10 -46.73 -22.30 -11.45
C PRO A 10 -45.48 -22.68 -12.25
N ARG A 11 -45.28 -22.01 -13.38
CA ARG A 11 -44.01 -22.05 -14.12
C ARG A 11 -42.91 -21.42 -13.28
N ASN A 12 -42.04 -22.25 -12.79
CA ASN A 12 -40.78 -21.88 -12.18
C ASN A 12 -39.85 -21.39 -13.32
N THR A 13 -39.84 -20.09 -13.58
CA THR A 13 -38.81 -19.47 -14.42
C THR A 13 -37.54 -19.37 -13.58
N ALA A 14 -36.74 -20.43 -13.63
CA ALA A 14 -35.33 -20.36 -13.25
C ALA A 14 -34.66 -19.32 -14.16
N GLU A 15 -34.35 -18.15 -13.63
CA GLU A 15 -33.51 -17.16 -14.29
C GLU A 15 -32.15 -17.80 -14.57
N ASN A 16 -31.85 -17.89 -15.85
CA ASN A 16 -30.58 -18.39 -16.37
C ASN A 16 -29.49 -17.36 -16.02
N PRO A 17 -28.43 -17.68 -15.25
CA PRO A 17 -27.43 -16.70 -14.82
C PRO A 17 -26.40 -16.33 -15.91
N ALA A 18 -26.72 -16.52 -17.18
CA ALA A 18 -25.79 -16.32 -18.29
C ALA A 18 -26.29 -15.28 -19.29
N GLN A 19 -26.50 -14.03 -18.86
CA GLN A 19 -26.47 -12.86 -19.75
C GLN A 19 -26.13 -11.63 -18.91
N ASN A 20 -24.86 -11.56 -18.47
CA ASN A 20 -24.26 -10.28 -18.13
C ASN A 20 -23.97 -9.57 -19.46
N PRO A 21 -24.53 -8.37 -19.75
CA PRO A 21 -24.17 -7.66 -20.97
C PRO A 21 -22.66 -7.52 -20.99
N ALA A 22 -22.01 -7.85 -22.11
CA ALA A 22 -20.56 -7.78 -22.25
C ALA A 22 -20.07 -6.41 -21.73
N GLY A 23 -19.34 -6.40 -20.62
CA GLY A 23 -18.84 -5.16 -20.01
C GLY A 23 -17.95 -4.42 -21.00
N LYS A 24 -17.79 -3.12 -20.82
CA LYS A 24 -17.01 -2.22 -21.72
C LYS A 24 -15.62 -2.72 -22.05
N LEU A 25 -15.01 -3.54 -21.16
CA LEU A 25 -13.66 -4.10 -21.29
C LEU A 25 -13.63 -5.61 -21.48
N ALA A 26 -14.75 -6.26 -21.88
CA ALA A 26 -14.83 -7.72 -22.00
C ALA A 26 -13.85 -8.32 -23.03
N HIS A 27 -13.36 -7.50 -23.95
CA HIS A 27 -12.37 -7.88 -24.96
C HIS A 27 -10.93 -7.81 -24.46
N LEU A 28 -10.68 -7.23 -23.26
CA LEU A 28 -9.33 -7.07 -22.74
C LEU A 28 -8.95 -8.20 -21.77
N HIS A 29 -7.74 -8.73 -21.95
CA HIS A 29 -7.03 -9.57 -20.99
C HIS A 29 -5.84 -8.80 -20.43
N VAL A 30 -5.90 -8.45 -19.16
CA VAL A 30 -4.90 -7.61 -18.48
C VAL A 30 -4.07 -8.46 -17.52
N LEU A 31 -2.74 -8.41 -17.69
CA LEU A 31 -1.80 -8.94 -16.69
C LEU A 31 -1.46 -7.84 -15.68
N VAL A 32 -1.57 -8.17 -14.40
CA VAL A 32 -1.15 -7.30 -13.29
C VAL A 32 -0.02 -8.00 -12.53
N SER A 33 1.14 -7.35 -12.43
CA SER A 33 2.28 -7.85 -11.64
C SER A 33 2.22 -7.28 -10.22
N GLY A 34 2.02 -8.16 -9.23
CA GLY A 34 1.95 -7.84 -7.81
C GLY A 34 0.56 -7.98 -7.20
N ALA A 35 0.45 -8.73 -6.08
CA ALA A 35 -0.79 -9.02 -5.37
C ALA A 35 -0.88 -8.39 -3.97
N SER A 36 -0.15 -7.29 -3.70
CA SER A 36 -0.25 -6.59 -2.41
C SER A 36 -1.53 -5.71 -2.36
N VAL A 37 -1.43 -4.42 -2.63
CA VAL A 37 -2.59 -3.49 -2.58
C VAL A 37 -2.98 -3.03 -3.98
N ALA A 38 -2.05 -2.46 -4.73
CA ALA A 38 -2.33 -1.83 -6.02
C ALA A 38 -2.92 -2.80 -7.05
N GLY A 39 -2.37 -4.02 -7.13
CA GLY A 39 -2.82 -5.04 -8.07
C GLY A 39 -4.25 -5.52 -7.81
N PRO A 40 -4.57 -6.03 -6.61
CA PRO A 40 -5.95 -6.41 -6.28
C PRO A 40 -6.95 -5.25 -6.36
N ALA A 41 -6.55 -4.02 -5.99
CA ALA A 41 -7.38 -2.84 -6.16
C ALA A 41 -7.72 -2.59 -7.65
N LEU A 42 -6.72 -2.71 -8.52
CA LEU A 42 -6.94 -2.59 -9.96
C LEU A 42 -7.80 -3.75 -10.50
N ALA A 43 -7.50 -4.97 -10.11
CA ALA A 43 -8.26 -6.15 -10.51
C ALA A 43 -9.75 -6.01 -10.16
N LEU A 44 -10.04 -5.58 -8.91
CA LEU A 44 -11.41 -5.33 -8.45
C LEU A 44 -12.14 -4.30 -9.32
N ASN A 45 -11.47 -3.23 -9.73
CA ASN A 45 -12.07 -2.22 -10.61
C ASN A 45 -12.22 -2.73 -12.06
N LEU A 46 -11.23 -3.44 -12.63
CA LEU A 46 -11.27 -3.94 -14.00
C LEU A 46 -12.37 -4.99 -14.22
N ILE A 47 -12.55 -5.92 -13.28
CA ILE A 47 -13.60 -6.94 -13.39
C ILE A 47 -15.04 -6.35 -13.33
N ARG A 48 -15.22 -5.17 -12.74
CA ARG A 48 -16.51 -4.45 -12.77
C ARG A 48 -16.85 -3.97 -14.17
N TYR A 49 -15.83 -3.68 -14.99
CA TYR A 49 -16.00 -3.31 -16.40
C TYR A 49 -15.93 -4.52 -17.36
N GLY A 50 -15.85 -5.74 -16.82
CA GLY A 50 -15.89 -6.98 -17.57
C GLY A 50 -14.55 -7.48 -18.10
N ALA A 51 -13.42 -6.83 -17.78
CA ALA A 51 -12.11 -7.28 -18.22
C ALA A 51 -11.75 -8.65 -17.61
N ARG A 52 -11.03 -9.45 -18.40
CA ARG A 52 -10.32 -10.64 -17.91
C ARG A 52 -9.00 -10.20 -17.26
N VAL A 53 -8.74 -10.65 -16.04
CA VAL A 53 -7.55 -10.25 -15.28
C VAL A 53 -6.80 -11.48 -14.78
N THR A 54 -5.48 -11.46 -14.98
CA THR A 54 -4.53 -12.37 -14.35
C THR A 54 -3.59 -11.55 -13.47
N VAL A 55 -3.44 -11.93 -12.21
CA VAL A 55 -2.49 -11.32 -11.26
C VAL A 55 -1.36 -12.30 -11.00
N VAL A 56 -0.11 -11.91 -11.25
CA VAL A 56 1.07 -12.69 -10.92
C VAL A 56 1.76 -12.09 -9.68
N GLU A 57 2.10 -12.94 -8.71
CA GLU A 57 2.77 -12.54 -7.47
C GLU A 57 3.96 -13.47 -7.18
N LYS A 58 5.12 -12.85 -6.92
CA LYS A 58 6.36 -13.55 -6.63
C LYS A 58 6.33 -14.33 -5.32
N ALA A 59 5.62 -13.83 -4.31
CA ALA A 59 5.42 -14.52 -3.05
C ALA A 59 4.55 -15.77 -3.26
N PRO A 60 4.78 -16.85 -2.48
CA PRO A 60 4.01 -18.09 -2.62
C PRO A 60 2.55 -17.95 -2.17
N ASP A 61 2.22 -16.89 -1.44
CA ASP A 61 0.89 -16.59 -0.93
C ASP A 61 0.75 -15.09 -0.65
N LEU A 62 -0.44 -14.64 -0.27
CA LEU A 62 -0.66 -13.28 0.26
C LEU A 62 0.19 -13.08 1.52
N ARG A 63 0.88 -11.94 1.57
CA ARG A 63 1.70 -11.62 2.75
C ARG A 63 0.81 -11.13 3.88
N PRO A 64 0.72 -11.86 5.00
CA PRO A 64 0.02 -11.38 6.18
C PRO A 64 0.80 -10.20 6.81
N GLY A 65 0.12 -9.39 7.63
CA GLY A 65 0.74 -8.33 8.41
C GLY A 65 1.19 -7.12 7.56
N GLY A 66 2.27 -6.49 7.97
CA GLY A 66 2.76 -5.23 7.43
C GLY A 66 2.27 -4.03 8.24
N PHE A 67 2.70 -2.83 7.86
CA PHE A 67 2.30 -1.59 8.53
C PHE A 67 0.80 -1.34 8.41
N ALA A 68 0.26 -0.65 9.40
CA ALA A 68 -1.03 -0.01 9.26
C ALA A 68 -0.95 1.10 8.18
N VAL A 69 -1.99 1.22 7.41
CA VAL A 69 -2.15 2.20 6.34
C VAL A 69 -3.42 2.98 6.58
N ASP A 70 -3.35 4.28 6.35
CA ASP A 70 -4.45 5.18 6.64
C ASP A 70 -5.07 5.79 5.39
N PHE A 71 -6.35 6.08 5.47
CA PHE A 71 -7.13 6.77 4.45
C PHE A 71 -7.67 8.07 5.01
N ARG A 72 -7.52 9.17 4.25
CA ARG A 72 -7.87 10.52 4.69
C ARG A 72 -8.71 11.25 3.66
N GLY A 73 -9.74 11.93 4.13
CA GLY A 73 -10.54 12.83 3.33
C GLY A 73 -11.50 12.14 2.35
N HIS A 74 -12.28 12.97 1.68
CA HIS A 74 -13.40 12.51 0.84
C HIS A 74 -12.95 11.70 -0.39
N VAL A 75 -11.76 11.95 -0.96
CA VAL A 75 -11.28 11.24 -2.16
C VAL A 75 -11.13 9.74 -1.88
N HIS A 76 -10.42 9.37 -0.82
CA HIS A 76 -10.25 7.97 -0.45
C HIS A 76 -11.59 7.32 -0.11
N ARG A 77 -12.43 7.99 0.69
CA ARG A 77 -13.76 7.49 1.03
C ARG A 77 -14.62 7.23 -0.22
N THR A 78 -14.66 8.19 -1.15
CA THR A 78 -15.41 8.05 -2.40
C THR A 78 -14.94 6.85 -3.21
N VAL A 79 -13.61 6.68 -3.38
CA VAL A 79 -13.05 5.55 -4.13
C VAL A 79 -13.34 4.22 -3.45
N LEU A 80 -13.09 4.09 -2.14
CA LEU A 80 -13.33 2.86 -1.39
C LEU A 80 -14.82 2.48 -1.36
N THR A 81 -15.71 3.48 -1.27
CA THR A 81 -17.17 3.27 -1.38
C THR A 81 -17.54 2.81 -2.79
N ALA A 82 -16.99 3.45 -3.84
CA ALA A 82 -17.22 3.03 -5.22
C ALA A 82 -16.69 1.62 -5.51
N MET A 83 -15.60 1.20 -4.85
CA MET A 83 -15.09 -0.17 -4.90
C MET A 83 -15.93 -1.18 -4.10
N GLY A 84 -16.86 -0.72 -3.26
CA GLY A 84 -17.71 -1.57 -2.42
C GLY A 84 -17.01 -2.19 -1.21
N ILE A 85 -15.86 -1.62 -0.77
CA ILE A 85 -15.05 -2.17 0.34
C ILE A 85 -14.95 -1.24 1.55
N TRP A 86 -15.59 -0.06 1.51
CA TRP A 86 -15.51 0.92 2.61
C TRP A 86 -15.99 0.36 3.95
N ASP A 87 -17.15 -0.28 3.98
CA ASP A 87 -17.75 -0.77 5.23
C ASP A 87 -16.92 -1.91 5.82
N GLU A 88 -16.33 -2.77 4.98
CA GLU A 88 -15.48 -3.87 5.41
C GLU A 88 -14.16 -3.34 5.98
N ILE A 89 -13.54 -2.35 5.32
CA ILE A 89 -12.34 -1.67 5.85
C ILE A 89 -12.65 -1.00 7.20
N HIS A 90 -13.80 -0.34 7.31
CA HIS A 90 -14.22 0.31 8.55
C HIS A 90 -14.45 -0.69 9.68
N ALA A 91 -14.97 -1.89 9.38
CA ALA A 91 -15.16 -2.95 10.36
C ALA A 91 -13.84 -3.56 10.89
N HIS A 92 -12.76 -3.52 10.07
CA HIS A 92 -11.45 -4.09 10.38
C HIS A 92 -10.38 -3.02 10.71
N GLN A 93 -10.81 -1.80 11.07
CA GLN A 93 -9.90 -0.72 11.41
C GLN A 93 -9.13 -0.99 12.72
N THR A 94 -7.92 -0.45 12.82
CA THR A 94 -7.03 -0.66 13.96
C THR A 94 -7.50 0.04 15.23
N HIS A 95 -8.31 1.10 15.13
CA HIS A 95 -8.67 1.98 16.24
C HIS A 95 -7.45 2.53 17.00
N MET A 96 -6.38 2.89 16.25
CA MET A 96 -5.17 3.45 16.85
C MET A 96 -5.50 4.61 17.78
N GLY A 97 -5.02 4.53 19.00
CA GLY A 97 -5.14 5.56 20.01
C GLY A 97 -3.90 6.47 20.07
N ARG A 98 -3.61 6.98 21.26
CA ARG A 98 -2.53 7.92 21.53
C ARG A 98 -1.15 7.30 21.24
N GLN A 99 -0.26 8.11 20.65
CA GLN A 99 1.16 7.79 20.52
C GLN A 99 1.96 8.70 21.46
N SER A 100 2.92 8.16 22.21
CA SER A 100 3.72 8.94 23.14
C SER A 100 5.19 8.93 22.73
N VAL A 101 5.81 10.09 22.68
CA VAL A 101 7.28 10.19 22.63
C VAL A 101 7.80 10.02 24.07
N VAL A 102 8.69 9.08 24.27
CA VAL A 102 9.25 8.76 25.61
C VAL A 102 10.73 9.06 25.69
N ASP A 103 11.27 9.15 26.91
CA ASP A 103 12.71 9.19 27.16
C ASP A 103 13.30 7.78 27.41
N ALA A 104 14.58 7.73 27.78
CA ALA A 104 15.30 6.47 28.00
C ALA A 104 14.68 5.62 29.14
N ASP A 105 14.02 6.26 30.09
CA ASP A 105 13.34 5.59 31.22
C ASP A 105 11.88 5.24 30.89
N GLY A 106 11.42 5.50 29.67
CA GLY A 106 10.06 5.27 29.22
C GLY A 106 9.05 6.34 29.70
N THR A 107 9.52 7.42 30.30
CA THR A 107 8.66 8.53 30.75
C THR A 107 8.14 9.33 29.56
N PRO A 108 6.82 9.54 29.44
CA PRO A 108 6.24 10.31 28.34
C PRO A 108 6.70 11.78 28.36
N ARG A 109 7.23 12.25 27.23
CA ARG A 109 7.61 13.66 27.01
C ARG A 109 6.57 14.44 26.24
N VAL A 110 5.94 13.81 25.28
CA VAL A 110 4.91 14.39 24.41
C VAL A 110 3.92 13.31 24.03
N ASP A 111 2.65 13.65 24.13
CA ASP A 111 1.58 12.82 23.60
C ASP A 111 1.10 13.36 22.25
N LEU A 112 1.06 12.49 21.26
CA LEU A 112 0.51 12.76 19.93
C LEU A 112 -0.89 12.17 19.86
N PRO A 113 -1.93 12.99 19.64
CA PRO A 113 -3.29 12.49 19.50
C PRO A 113 -3.40 11.55 18.29
N ALA A 114 -4.34 10.60 18.36
CA ALA A 114 -4.56 9.63 17.27
C ALA A 114 -4.77 10.32 15.92
N GLU A 115 -5.53 11.41 15.89
CA GLU A 115 -5.87 12.15 14.67
C GLU A 115 -4.65 12.73 13.91
N MET A 116 -3.52 12.85 14.58
CA MET A 116 -2.26 13.26 13.94
C MET A 116 -1.55 12.10 13.25
N MET A 117 -1.70 10.89 13.77
CA MET A 117 -0.96 9.71 13.34
C MET A 117 -1.79 8.81 12.42
N SER A 118 -3.08 8.64 12.71
CA SER A 118 -4.03 7.89 11.89
C SER A 118 -4.87 8.82 11.00
N GLY A 119 -5.44 8.26 9.92
CA GLY A 119 -6.39 8.94 9.05
C GLY A 119 -7.82 8.91 9.59
N ASP A 120 -8.81 9.06 8.68
CA ASP A 120 -10.22 8.87 9.00
C ASP A 120 -10.52 7.38 9.27
N VAL A 121 -9.77 6.47 8.61
CA VAL A 121 -9.77 5.02 8.82
C VAL A 121 -8.35 4.51 8.63
N GLU A 122 -7.93 3.61 9.49
CA GLU A 122 -6.64 2.93 9.42
C GLU A 122 -6.84 1.42 9.50
N ILE A 123 -6.13 0.66 8.67
CA ILE A 123 -6.21 -0.79 8.59
C ILE A 123 -4.83 -1.39 8.34
N PHE A 124 -4.56 -2.60 8.81
CA PHE A 124 -3.34 -3.31 8.43
C PHE A 124 -3.29 -3.59 6.93
N ARG A 125 -2.14 -3.38 6.30
CA ARG A 125 -1.95 -3.57 4.87
C ARG A 125 -2.30 -5.00 4.42
N GLY A 126 -1.93 -6.01 5.21
CA GLY A 126 -2.24 -7.41 4.92
C GLY A 126 -3.75 -7.67 4.91
N GLU A 127 -4.46 -7.08 5.86
CA GLU A 127 -5.92 -7.21 5.94
C GLU A 127 -6.63 -6.50 4.77
N LEU A 128 -6.16 -5.32 4.39
CA LEU A 128 -6.64 -4.62 3.20
C LEU A 128 -6.43 -5.46 1.92
N ALA A 129 -5.25 -6.08 1.78
CA ALA A 129 -4.96 -6.95 0.64
C ALA A 129 -5.87 -8.19 0.65
N ARG A 130 -6.11 -8.80 1.82
CA ARG A 130 -7.01 -9.93 2.00
C ARG A 130 -8.44 -9.58 1.58
N ILE A 131 -8.98 -8.45 2.04
CA ILE A 131 -10.32 -7.98 1.66
C ILE A 131 -10.47 -7.91 0.13
N MET A 132 -9.52 -7.29 -0.55
CA MET A 132 -9.58 -7.16 -2.01
C MET A 132 -9.40 -8.51 -2.73
N TYR A 133 -8.53 -9.37 -2.23
CA TYR A 133 -8.35 -10.73 -2.77
C TYR A 133 -9.64 -11.55 -2.64
N GLU A 134 -10.26 -11.60 -1.46
CA GLU A 134 -11.50 -12.32 -1.23
C GLU A 134 -12.65 -11.87 -2.16
N ARG A 135 -12.69 -10.58 -2.47
CA ARG A 135 -13.65 -9.99 -3.40
C ARG A 135 -13.40 -10.32 -4.88
N THR A 136 -12.21 -10.82 -5.21
CA THR A 136 -11.78 -11.00 -6.61
C THR A 136 -11.41 -12.43 -6.96
N LYS A 137 -11.05 -13.29 -6.00
CA LYS A 137 -10.46 -14.62 -6.21
C LYS A 137 -11.28 -15.55 -7.11
N ASP A 138 -12.60 -15.43 -7.13
CA ASP A 138 -13.47 -16.28 -7.95
C ASP A 138 -13.61 -15.78 -9.41
N ARG A 139 -13.11 -14.58 -9.71
CA ARG A 139 -13.23 -13.91 -11.02
C ARG A 139 -11.90 -13.50 -11.61
N VAL A 140 -10.83 -13.53 -10.84
CA VAL A 140 -9.46 -13.16 -11.21
C VAL A 140 -8.57 -14.37 -11.06
N GLU A 141 -7.75 -14.65 -12.06
CA GLU A 141 -6.74 -15.69 -11.98
C GLU A 141 -5.53 -15.16 -11.19
N TYR A 142 -5.27 -15.72 -10.01
CA TYR A 142 -4.07 -15.43 -9.23
C TYR A 142 -3.02 -16.51 -9.41
N VAL A 143 -1.81 -16.12 -9.82
CA VAL A 143 -0.64 -16.99 -9.99
C VAL A 143 0.40 -16.57 -8.96
N PHE A 144 0.45 -17.32 -7.85
CA PHE A 144 1.41 -17.09 -6.78
C PHE A 144 2.71 -17.88 -7.04
N GLY A 145 3.82 -17.42 -6.46
CA GLY A 145 5.12 -18.05 -6.56
C GLY A 145 5.80 -17.87 -7.92
N ASP A 146 5.32 -16.95 -8.76
CA ASP A 146 5.88 -16.68 -10.08
C ASP A 146 6.06 -15.18 -10.34
N SER A 147 6.84 -14.82 -11.33
CA SER A 147 7.05 -13.44 -11.73
C SER A 147 7.32 -13.32 -13.23
N ILE A 148 7.15 -12.12 -13.77
CA ILE A 148 7.47 -11.82 -15.17
C ILE A 148 8.97 -11.96 -15.37
N ALA A 149 9.39 -12.72 -16.38
CA ALA A 149 10.80 -12.83 -16.80
C ALA A 149 11.12 -11.88 -17.94
N THR A 150 10.28 -11.81 -18.99
CA THR A 150 10.45 -10.90 -20.12
C THR A 150 9.11 -10.34 -20.61
N LEU A 151 9.17 -9.19 -21.24
CA LEU A 151 8.04 -8.53 -21.90
C LEU A 151 8.46 -8.16 -23.34
N ALA A 152 7.66 -8.54 -24.33
CA ALA A 152 7.86 -8.17 -25.73
C ALA A 152 6.54 -7.63 -26.29
N GLU A 153 6.49 -6.33 -26.59
CA GLU A 153 5.30 -5.72 -27.20
C GLU A 153 5.21 -6.06 -28.68
N THR A 154 4.01 -6.41 -29.12
CA THR A 154 3.66 -6.69 -30.51
C THR A 154 2.43 -5.85 -30.91
N PRO A 155 2.08 -5.77 -32.22
CA PRO A 155 0.84 -5.10 -32.63
C PRO A 155 -0.41 -5.69 -31.97
N GLU A 156 -0.42 -7.00 -31.70
CA GLU A 156 -1.56 -7.76 -31.16
C GLU A 156 -1.63 -7.75 -29.63
N GLY A 157 -0.54 -7.37 -28.92
CA GLY A 157 -0.51 -7.40 -27.46
C GLY A 157 0.90 -7.41 -26.90
N VAL A 158 1.06 -7.98 -25.71
CA VAL A 158 2.36 -8.16 -25.04
C VAL A 158 2.59 -9.64 -24.82
N ASP A 159 3.63 -10.18 -25.44
CA ASP A 159 4.11 -11.53 -25.16
C ASP A 159 4.93 -11.53 -23.87
N VAL A 160 4.50 -12.33 -22.93
CA VAL A 160 5.06 -12.41 -21.57
C VAL A 160 5.63 -13.80 -21.32
N THR A 161 6.88 -13.87 -20.88
CA THR A 161 7.43 -15.09 -20.28
C THR A 161 7.48 -14.93 -18.77
N PHE A 162 7.33 -16.03 -18.06
CA PHE A 162 7.37 -16.08 -16.60
C PHE A 162 8.62 -16.84 -16.12
N GLU A 163 9.01 -16.67 -14.86
CA GLU A 163 10.15 -17.41 -14.30
C GLU A 163 9.87 -18.93 -14.23
N ARG A 164 8.60 -19.33 -14.06
CA ARG A 164 8.18 -20.72 -13.89
C ARG A 164 7.06 -21.16 -14.82
N GLY A 165 6.09 -20.30 -15.05
CA GLY A 165 4.91 -20.59 -15.88
C GLY A 165 5.19 -20.59 -17.39
N ALA A 166 4.24 -21.12 -18.17
CA ALA A 166 4.31 -21.09 -19.61
C ALA A 166 4.13 -19.66 -20.15
N PRO A 167 4.77 -19.30 -21.29
CA PRO A 167 4.57 -18.01 -21.94
C PRO A 167 3.10 -17.76 -22.31
N ARG A 168 2.65 -16.51 -22.17
CA ARG A 168 1.26 -16.10 -22.47
C ARG A 168 1.25 -14.71 -23.11
N ARG A 169 0.18 -14.42 -23.87
CA ARG A 169 -0.07 -13.10 -24.44
C ARG A 169 -1.19 -12.40 -23.68
N PHE A 170 -1.01 -11.09 -23.47
CA PHE A 170 -1.99 -10.20 -22.85
C PHE A 170 -2.17 -8.94 -23.70
N ASP A 171 -3.33 -8.30 -23.59
CA ASP A 171 -3.58 -7.03 -24.28
C ASP A 171 -2.81 -5.88 -23.62
N LEU A 172 -2.76 -5.89 -22.27
CA LEU A 172 -2.09 -4.87 -21.46
C LEU A 172 -1.33 -5.51 -20.30
N VAL A 173 -0.26 -4.86 -19.85
CA VAL A 173 0.50 -5.24 -18.64
C VAL A 173 0.56 -4.06 -17.69
N VAL A 174 0.26 -4.32 -16.41
CA VAL A 174 0.32 -3.33 -15.34
C VAL A 174 1.36 -3.75 -14.31
N GLY A 175 2.41 -2.94 -14.14
CA GLY A 175 3.39 -3.09 -13.07
C GLY A 175 2.84 -2.50 -11.77
N ALA A 176 2.43 -3.36 -10.84
CA ALA A 176 1.97 -3.03 -9.48
C ALA A 176 2.85 -3.73 -8.43
N ASP A 177 4.08 -4.05 -8.80
CA ASP A 177 5.05 -4.90 -8.13
C ASP A 177 6.00 -4.14 -7.18
N GLY A 178 5.56 -2.96 -6.73
CA GLY A 178 6.13 -2.25 -5.58
C GLY A 178 7.40 -1.45 -5.87
N LEU A 179 8.07 -1.04 -4.78
CA LEU A 179 9.23 -0.13 -4.82
C LEU A 179 10.35 -0.65 -5.73
N HIS A 180 10.59 -1.96 -5.72
CA HIS A 180 11.62 -2.65 -6.49
C HIS A 180 11.06 -3.34 -7.74
N SER A 181 10.14 -2.67 -8.43
CA SER A 181 9.39 -3.19 -9.57
C SER A 181 10.28 -3.78 -10.65
N LEU A 182 10.04 -5.07 -10.94
CA LEU A 182 10.64 -5.77 -12.05
C LEU A 182 10.07 -5.29 -13.38
N THR A 183 8.76 -5.05 -13.44
CA THR A 183 8.09 -4.49 -14.63
C THR A 183 8.70 -3.14 -15.02
N ARG A 184 8.95 -2.25 -14.03
CA ARG A 184 9.63 -0.99 -14.28
C ARG A 184 11.04 -1.22 -14.84
N ARG A 185 11.81 -2.14 -14.27
CA ARG A 185 13.16 -2.45 -14.74
C ARG A 185 13.17 -2.97 -16.18
N LEU A 186 12.25 -3.85 -16.53
CA LEU A 186 12.18 -4.46 -17.87
C LEU A 186 11.81 -3.45 -18.96
N VAL A 187 10.96 -2.46 -18.65
CA VAL A 187 10.37 -1.57 -19.66
C VAL A 187 10.92 -0.15 -19.58
N PHE A 188 11.14 0.38 -18.38
CA PHE A 188 11.51 1.78 -18.16
C PHE A 188 13.01 1.95 -17.80
N GLY A 189 13.74 0.84 -17.63
CA GLY A 189 15.16 0.82 -17.34
C GLY A 189 15.52 0.63 -15.88
N GLU A 190 16.82 0.67 -15.60
CA GLU A 190 17.40 0.30 -14.32
C GLU A 190 16.83 1.11 -13.14
N GLU A 191 16.64 0.45 -11.99
CA GLU A 191 16.08 1.01 -10.76
C GLU A 191 16.82 2.28 -10.30
N SER A 192 18.14 2.31 -10.46
CA SER A 192 18.98 3.44 -10.06
C SER A 192 18.64 4.77 -10.73
N ARG A 193 17.97 4.73 -11.88
CA ARG A 193 17.49 5.92 -12.61
C ARG A 193 16.21 6.51 -11.99
N HIS A 194 15.48 5.71 -11.22
CA HIS A 194 14.14 6.05 -10.76
C HIS A 194 14.02 6.13 -9.25
N LEU A 195 14.86 5.40 -8.50
CA LEU A 195 14.80 5.33 -7.06
C LEU A 195 15.67 6.45 -6.44
N ARG A 196 15.01 7.32 -5.67
CA ARG A 196 15.65 8.33 -4.85
C ARG A 196 15.66 7.86 -3.40
N PHE A 197 16.83 7.49 -2.91
CA PHE A 197 17.06 7.17 -1.50
C PHE A 197 16.95 8.43 -0.62
N LEU A 198 16.34 8.32 0.57
CA LEU A 198 16.11 9.42 1.51
C LEU A 198 16.92 9.27 2.79
N ASP A 199 18.15 8.76 2.68
CA ASP A 199 19.15 8.65 3.76
C ASP A 199 18.69 7.89 5.01
N HIS A 200 17.66 7.10 4.92
CA HIS A 200 17.10 6.32 6.03
C HIS A 200 16.67 4.92 5.59
N TYR A 201 16.68 4.01 6.56
CA TYR A 201 16.12 2.68 6.46
C TYR A 201 15.00 2.51 7.49
N VAL A 202 14.09 1.60 7.19
CA VAL A 202 12.99 1.23 8.06
C VAL A 202 12.90 -0.28 8.15
N ALA A 203 12.66 -0.79 9.37
CA ALA A 203 12.32 -2.17 9.62
C ALA A 203 11.07 -2.27 10.47
N ALA A 204 10.29 -3.35 10.28
CA ALA A 204 9.16 -3.67 11.14
C ALA A 204 9.01 -5.17 11.30
N PHE A 205 8.60 -5.59 12.48
CA PHE A 205 8.35 -6.99 12.83
C PHE A 205 7.49 -7.08 14.10
N GLY A 206 6.91 -8.25 14.33
CA GLY A 206 6.16 -8.55 15.55
C GLY A 206 7.05 -8.68 16.78
N VAL A 207 6.58 -8.17 17.92
CA VAL A 207 7.22 -8.31 19.23
C VAL A 207 6.17 -8.69 20.29
N PRO A 208 6.56 -9.31 21.42
CA PRO A 208 5.66 -9.45 22.56
C PRO A 208 5.18 -8.09 23.07
N ASN A 209 3.97 -8.03 23.60
CA ASN A 209 3.41 -6.82 24.19
C ASN A 209 3.80 -6.66 25.68
N ASP A 210 5.12 -6.74 25.97
CA ASP A 210 5.65 -6.65 27.35
C ASP A 210 5.37 -5.29 28.00
N LEU A 211 5.02 -4.27 27.21
CA LEU A 211 4.67 -2.93 27.71
C LEU A 211 3.20 -2.80 28.09
N GLY A 212 2.38 -3.81 27.89
CA GLY A 212 0.95 -3.79 28.16
C GLY A 212 0.20 -2.69 27.40
N LEU A 213 0.61 -2.43 26.17
CA LEU A 213 -0.03 -1.42 25.32
C LEU A 213 -1.41 -1.92 24.86
N ASP A 214 -2.38 -1.02 24.86
CA ASP A 214 -3.71 -1.26 24.27
C ASP A 214 -4.02 -0.12 23.29
N ARG A 215 -3.99 -0.41 22.00
CA ARG A 215 -4.18 0.54 20.88
C ARG A 215 -3.37 1.82 21.01
N THR A 216 -2.20 1.73 21.59
CA THR A 216 -1.28 2.85 21.81
C THR A 216 0.12 2.49 21.33
N GLY A 217 1.00 3.49 21.24
CA GLY A 217 2.39 3.26 20.89
C GLY A 217 3.33 4.24 21.60
N ARG A 218 4.59 3.86 21.67
CA ARG A 218 5.67 4.64 22.26
C ARG A 218 6.81 4.79 21.26
N LEU A 219 7.28 5.99 21.09
CA LEU A 219 8.41 6.37 20.22
C LEU A 219 9.58 6.82 21.10
N TYR A 220 10.69 6.11 21.02
CA TYR A 220 11.97 6.53 21.57
C TYR A 220 12.94 6.89 20.45
N SER A 221 13.70 7.97 20.61
CA SER A 221 14.67 8.40 19.59
C SER A 221 15.98 8.83 20.22
N GLU A 222 17.06 8.42 19.59
CA GLU A 222 18.43 8.97 19.76
C GLU A 222 18.88 9.60 18.43
N PRO A 223 19.98 10.34 18.39
CA PRO A 223 20.49 10.94 17.16
C PRO A 223 20.61 9.93 16.02
N GLY A 224 19.81 10.14 14.96
CA GLY A 224 19.82 9.32 13.75
C GLY A 224 19.15 7.95 13.85
N ARG A 225 18.49 7.59 14.95
CA ARG A 225 17.79 6.32 15.11
C ARG A 225 16.55 6.44 16.00
N ALA A 226 15.57 5.60 15.75
CA ALA A 226 14.33 5.57 16.51
C ALA A 226 13.77 4.16 16.60
N VAL A 227 13.15 3.86 17.73
CA VAL A 227 12.37 2.64 17.98
C VAL A 227 10.96 3.05 18.34
N VAL A 228 9.98 2.46 17.67
CA VAL A 228 8.56 2.56 18.02
C VAL A 228 8.08 1.17 18.41
N VAL A 229 7.40 1.05 19.53
CA VAL A 229 6.65 -0.15 19.90
C VAL A 229 5.20 0.25 20.03
N GLY A 230 4.32 -0.44 19.31
CA GLY A 230 2.90 -0.13 19.32
C GLY A 230 2.04 -1.37 19.20
N ASN A 231 0.93 -1.35 19.92
CA ASN A 231 -0.16 -2.30 19.76
C ASN A 231 -1.31 -1.54 19.09
N TYR A 232 -1.76 -2.00 17.95
CA TYR A 232 -2.72 -1.28 17.12
C TYR A 232 -4.05 -2.02 16.94
N ASP A 233 -4.10 -3.32 17.21
CA ASP A 233 -5.27 -4.19 17.09
C ASP A 233 -5.92 -4.53 18.46
N GLY A 234 -5.22 -4.23 19.54
CA GLY A 234 -5.67 -4.53 20.90
C GLY A 234 -5.40 -5.98 21.32
N ASP A 235 -4.57 -6.72 20.59
CA ASP A 235 -4.12 -8.05 21.02
C ASP A 235 -3.23 -7.91 22.28
N PRO A 236 -3.62 -8.47 23.42
CA PRO A 236 -2.88 -8.27 24.68
C PRO A 236 -1.47 -8.85 24.65
N ASP A 237 -1.22 -9.86 23.83
CA ASP A 237 0.05 -10.60 23.79
C ASP A 237 1.01 -10.10 22.70
N ARG A 238 0.53 -9.29 21.75
CA ARG A 238 1.29 -8.88 20.57
C ARG A 238 1.38 -7.38 20.43
N ALA A 239 2.55 -6.93 19.99
CA ALA A 239 2.82 -5.58 19.55
C ALA A 239 3.67 -5.62 18.28
N SER A 240 3.87 -4.47 17.66
CA SER A 240 4.76 -4.30 16.52
C SER A 240 5.90 -3.37 16.88
N ALA A 241 7.11 -3.70 16.45
CA ALA A 241 8.26 -2.81 16.50
C ALA A 241 8.49 -2.20 15.13
N LEU A 242 8.77 -0.89 15.12
CA LEU A 242 9.23 -0.14 13.96
C LEU A 242 10.58 0.48 14.31
N LEU A 243 11.60 0.16 13.53
CA LEU A 243 12.94 0.70 13.67
C LEU A 243 13.23 1.62 12.49
N VAL A 244 13.70 2.83 12.75
CA VAL A 244 14.12 3.78 11.70
C VAL A 244 15.53 4.26 12.03
N PHE A 245 16.43 4.22 11.04
CA PHE A 245 17.77 4.77 11.24
C PHE A 245 18.30 5.47 10.01
N ARG A 246 19.10 6.51 10.24
CA ARG A 246 19.80 7.23 9.20
C ARG A 246 21.08 6.48 8.80
N SER A 247 21.31 6.36 7.49
CA SER A 247 22.51 5.73 6.95
C SER A 247 22.80 6.24 5.55
N GLU A 248 24.02 6.10 5.09
CA GLU A 248 24.35 6.04 3.67
C GLU A 248 23.71 4.80 3.05
N LYS A 249 23.67 4.73 1.73
CA LYS A 249 23.12 3.59 1.01
C LYS A 249 23.91 2.32 1.36
N LEU A 250 23.20 1.34 1.89
CA LEU A 250 23.77 0.03 2.26
C LEU A 250 23.76 -0.91 1.05
N GLU A 251 24.79 -1.71 0.96
CA GLU A 251 24.89 -2.80 0.00
C GLU A 251 24.65 -4.13 0.73
N PHE A 252 23.55 -4.78 0.45
CA PHE A 252 23.19 -6.09 1.00
C PHE A 252 22.20 -6.82 0.08
N ASP A 253 22.19 -8.14 0.12
CA ASP A 253 21.14 -8.91 -0.56
C ASP A 253 19.83 -8.80 0.22
N ARG A 254 18.80 -8.27 -0.42
CA ARG A 254 17.46 -8.14 0.17
C ARG A 254 16.77 -9.48 0.46
N ARG A 255 17.34 -10.60 -0.01
CA ARG A 255 16.86 -11.95 0.29
C ARG A 255 17.56 -12.54 1.51
N ASP A 256 18.70 -11.98 1.92
CA ASP A 256 19.43 -12.42 3.11
C ASP A 256 18.87 -11.78 4.38
N VAL A 257 17.82 -12.43 4.93
CA VAL A 257 17.18 -12.01 6.18
C VAL A 257 18.17 -12.01 7.35
N ALA A 258 19.15 -12.91 7.36
CA ALA A 258 20.15 -12.95 8.40
C ALA A 258 21.09 -11.74 8.35
N ALA A 259 21.50 -11.30 7.15
CA ALA A 259 22.24 -10.05 6.99
C ALA A 259 21.42 -8.83 7.43
N GLN A 260 20.15 -8.78 7.10
CA GLN A 260 19.25 -7.71 7.54
C GLN A 260 19.16 -7.63 9.07
N LYS A 261 18.98 -8.75 9.74
CA LYS A 261 18.95 -8.82 11.20
C LYS A 261 20.28 -8.36 11.82
N ARG A 262 21.42 -8.75 11.25
CA ARG A 262 22.76 -8.29 11.71
C ARG A 262 22.90 -6.77 11.57
N ILE A 263 22.54 -6.21 10.43
CA ILE A 263 22.56 -4.75 10.21
C ILE A 263 21.74 -4.03 11.27
N LEU A 264 20.53 -4.49 11.54
CA LEU A 264 19.66 -3.89 12.54
C LEU A 264 20.25 -4.01 13.96
N ALA A 265 20.75 -5.19 14.33
CA ALA A 265 21.38 -5.42 15.64
C ALA A 265 22.59 -4.48 15.84
N GLU A 266 23.46 -4.32 14.84
CA GLU A 266 24.62 -3.41 14.90
C GLU A 266 24.20 -1.94 15.00
N ARG A 267 23.21 -1.50 14.19
CA ARG A 267 22.76 -0.11 14.15
C ARG A 267 22.06 0.33 15.42
N PHE A 268 21.39 -0.59 16.11
CA PHE A 268 20.65 -0.29 17.34
C PHE A 268 21.37 -0.73 18.60
N ALA A 269 22.58 -1.31 18.50
CA ALA A 269 23.40 -1.67 19.65
C ALA A 269 23.63 -0.46 20.59
N GLY A 270 23.49 -0.69 21.89
CA GLY A 270 23.68 0.31 22.93
C GLY A 270 22.63 1.42 23.00
N MET A 271 21.56 1.34 22.22
CA MET A 271 20.42 2.25 22.35
C MET A 271 19.63 1.92 23.61
N GLY A 272 19.15 2.98 24.30
CA GLY A 272 18.40 2.85 25.56
C GLY A 272 16.95 2.36 25.38
N TRP A 273 16.17 2.60 26.44
CA TRP A 273 14.75 2.20 26.56
C TRP A 273 14.58 0.69 26.33
N GLU A 274 13.52 0.24 25.70
CA GLU A 274 13.18 -1.16 25.44
C GLU A 274 13.95 -1.77 24.25
N THR A 275 14.92 -1.05 23.68
CA THR A 275 15.66 -1.51 22.50
C THR A 275 16.33 -2.87 22.69
N PRO A 276 16.94 -3.21 23.83
CA PRO A 276 17.50 -4.56 24.03
C PRO A 276 16.45 -5.69 23.91
N GLY A 277 15.24 -5.48 24.44
CA GLY A 277 14.12 -6.41 24.32
C GLY A 277 13.65 -6.55 22.87
N VAL A 278 13.53 -5.43 22.16
CA VAL A 278 13.17 -5.39 20.72
C VAL A 278 14.20 -6.14 19.88
N LEU A 279 15.51 -5.96 20.13
CA LEU A 279 16.56 -6.68 19.41
C LEU A 279 16.54 -8.20 19.68
N LYS A 280 16.23 -8.61 20.91
CA LYS A 280 16.03 -10.02 21.25
C LYS A 280 14.83 -10.63 20.53
N ALA A 281 13.74 -9.88 20.36
CA ALA A 281 12.59 -10.29 19.56
C ALA A 281 12.94 -10.38 18.07
N LEU A 282 13.75 -9.45 17.54
CA LEU A 282 14.23 -9.46 16.16
C LEU A 282 14.93 -10.76 15.77
N GLU A 283 15.73 -11.34 16.68
CA GLU A 283 16.43 -12.61 16.42
C GLU A 283 15.46 -13.73 16.01
N ARG A 284 14.25 -13.74 16.60
CA ARG A 284 13.23 -14.77 16.43
C ARG A 284 12.16 -14.41 15.39
N ALA A 285 12.11 -13.12 14.97
CA ALA A 285 11.10 -12.64 14.03
C ALA A 285 11.20 -13.38 12.68
N ASP A 286 10.09 -13.86 12.17
CA ASP A 286 9.92 -14.48 10.85
C ASP A 286 9.17 -13.57 9.85
N ASP A 287 8.61 -12.47 10.36
CA ASP A 287 7.83 -11.46 9.64
C ASP A 287 8.60 -10.17 9.36
N LEU A 288 9.94 -10.20 9.43
CA LEU A 288 10.76 -9.00 9.23
C LEU A 288 10.53 -8.36 7.87
N TYR A 289 10.08 -7.10 7.91
CA TYR A 289 10.18 -6.16 6.79
C TYR A 289 11.40 -5.26 7.00
N PHE A 290 12.25 -5.13 5.99
CA PHE A 290 13.41 -4.22 6.02
C PHE A 290 13.63 -3.61 4.65
N ASP A 291 13.60 -2.27 4.54
CA ASP A 291 13.82 -1.58 3.27
C ASP A 291 14.33 -0.14 3.47
N ALA A 292 14.81 0.45 2.38
CA ALA A 292 15.15 1.86 2.30
C ALA A 292 13.90 2.76 2.35
N ILE A 293 14.00 3.89 3.05
CA ILE A 293 13.04 4.97 2.86
C ILE A 293 13.42 5.68 1.55
N ALA A 294 12.57 5.53 0.54
CA ALA A 294 12.86 5.96 -0.81
C ALA A 294 11.60 6.45 -1.55
N GLN A 295 11.81 7.12 -2.66
CA GLN A 295 10.77 7.53 -3.58
C GLN A 295 11.07 7.04 -4.99
N ILE A 296 10.02 6.75 -5.76
CA ILE A 296 10.13 6.41 -7.17
C ILE A 296 9.71 7.61 -8.01
N HIS A 297 10.64 8.05 -8.86
CA HIS A 297 10.42 9.12 -9.81
C HIS A 297 10.64 8.59 -11.22
N VAL A 298 9.56 8.34 -11.94
CA VAL A 298 9.62 7.99 -13.37
C VAL A 298 9.16 9.18 -14.21
N GLU A 299 9.81 9.38 -15.35
CA GLU A 299 9.46 10.46 -16.27
C GLU A 299 8.07 10.22 -16.89
N ARG A 300 7.78 8.97 -17.26
CA ARG A 300 6.49 8.54 -17.80
C ARG A 300 6.01 7.30 -17.05
N LEU A 301 4.71 7.24 -16.74
CA LEU A 301 4.09 6.07 -16.13
C LEU A 301 3.74 4.98 -17.15
N THR A 302 3.81 5.30 -18.44
CA THR A 302 3.31 4.45 -19.51
C THR A 302 4.33 4.33 -20.62
N GLN A 303 4.42 3.12 -21.21
CA GLN A 303 5.21 2.86 -22.41
C GLN A 303 4.50 1.77 -23.23
N GLY A 304 4.00 2.14 -24.40
CA GLY A 304 3.21 1.24 -25.25
C GLY A 304 2.01 0.67 -24.48
N ARG A 305 1.95 -0.65 -24.39
CA ARG A 305 0.89 -1.42 -23.71
C ARG A 305 1.20 -1.69 -22.22
N VAL A 306 2.26 -1.09 -21.67
CA VAL A 306 2.68 -1.27 -20.28
C VAL A 306 2.46 0.01 -19.50
N VAL A 307 1.88 -0.10 -18.28
CA VAL A 307 1.65 1.02 -17.35
C VAL A 307 2.09 0.65 -15.93
N LEU A 308 2.62 1.63 -15.20
CA LEU A 308 3.02 1.49 -13.80
C LEU A 308 1.94 2.05 -12.88
N LEU A 309 1.71 1.35 -11.76
CA LEU A 309 0.70 1.68 -10.75
C LEU A 309 1.29 1.57 -9.35
N GLY A 310 0.90 2.46 -8.46
CA GLY A 310 1.33 2.45 -7.06
C GLY A 310 2.83 2.66 -6.91
N ASP A 311 3.46 1.94 -5.98
CA ASP A 311 4.88 2.12 -5.68
C ASP A 311 5.80 1.78 -6.86
N ALA A 312 5.34 1.02 -7.84
CA ALA A 312 6.09 0.76 -9.06
C ALA A 312 6.32 2.04 -9.89
N GLY A 313 5.36 2.96 -9.90
CA GLY A 313 5.40 4.19 -10.70
C GLY A 313 5.73 5.45 -9.92
N TYR A 314 5.23 5.56 -8.68
CA TYR A 314 5.30 6.79 -7.89
C TYR A 314 5.40 6.53 -6.38
N GLY A 315 6.04 5.44 -6.00
CA GLY A 315 6.23 5.02 -4.62
C GLY A 315 6.80 6.10 -3.71
N ALA A 316 6.39 6.05 -2.47
CA ALA A 316 6.87 6.89 -1.39
C ALA A 316 6.80 6.11 -0.08
N THR A 317 7.93 5.54 0.33
CA THR A 317 8.04 4.77 1.56
C THR A 317 7.79 5.67 2.77
N MET A 318 6.87 5.30 3.63
CA MET A 318 6.48 5.98 4.87
C MET A 318 5.91 7.41 4.70
N GLY A 319 4.87 7.70 5.43
CA GLY A 319 4.30 9.05 5.59
C GLY A 319 3.73 9.72 4.34
N GLY A 320 3.80 9.06 3.16
CA GLY A 320 3.41 9.65 1.89
C GLY A 320 2.06 9.21 1.35
N MET A 321 1.24 8.54 2.16
CA MET A 321 -0.07 8.05 1.74
C MET A 321 -0.01 7.14 0.49
N GLY A 322 1.12 6.42 0.29
CA GLY A 322 1.38 5.61 -0.91
C GLY A 322 0.25 4.61 -1.23
N THR A 323 -0.29 3.96 -0.19
CA THR A 323 -1.44 3.04 -0.31
C THR A 323 -2.69 3.75 -0.84
N GLY A 324 -3.01 4.93 -0.31
CA GLY A 324 -4.15 5.72 -0.78
C GLY A 324 -3.98 6.17 -2.23
N VAL A 325 -2.77 6.63 -2.60
CA VAL A 325 -2.46 6.99 -3.99
C VAL A 325 -2.56 5.79 -4.93
N ALA A 326 -2.13 4.61 -4.49
CA ALA A 326 -2.21 3.38 -5.28
C ALA A 326 -3.67 2.96 -5.56
N ILE A 327 -4.54 3.03 -4.54
CA ILE A 327 -5.98 2.72 -4.67
C ILE A 327 -6.68 3.72 -5.57
N VAL A 328 -6.42 5.01 -5.38
CA VAL A 328 -6.97 6.07 -6.25
C VAL A 328 -6.47 5.91 -7.68
N GLY A 329 -5.17 5.62 -7.87
CA GLY A 329 -4.59 5.34 -9.18
C GLY A 329 -5.22 4.13 -9.87
N ALA A 330 -5.51 3.06 -9.13
CA ALA A 330 -6.19 1.86 -9.65
C ALA A 330 -7.61 2.17 -10.13
N TYR A 331 -8.36 2.96 -9.35
CA TYR A 331 -9.70 3.41 -9.72
C TYR A 331 -9.67 4.29 -10.98
N VAL A 332 -8.73 5.24 -11.06
CA VAL A 332 -8.58 6.13 -12.22
C VAL A 332 -8.18 5.32 -13.45
N LEU A 333 -7.18 4.44 -13.36
CA LEU A 333 -6.70 3.65 -14.50
C LEU A 333 -7.81 2.78 -15.10
N ALA A 334 -8.54 2.04 -14.26
CA ALA A 334 -9.64 1.21 -14.73
C ALA A 334 -10.79 2.04 -15.32
N GLY A 335 -11.10 3.17 -14.69
CA GLY A 335 -12.15 4.08 -15.16
C GLY A 335 -11.82 4.73 -16.49
N GLU A 336 -10.58 5.19 -16.70
CA GLU A 336 -10.16 5.79 -17.97
C GLU A 336 -10.11 4.72 -19.09
N LEU A 337 -9.69 3.48 -18.79
CA LEU A 337 -9.79 2.36 -19.74
C LEU A 337 -11.24 2.10 -20.15
N ALA A 338 -12.18 2.12 -19.21
CA ALA A 338 -13.59 1.90 -19.49
C ALA A 338 -14.21 3.05 -20.31
N LEU A 339 -13.83 4.31 -20.04
CA LEU A 339 -14.28 5.47 -20.81
C LEU A 339 -13.74 5.47 -22.23
N ALA A 340 -12.50 5.02 -22.41
CA ALA A 340 -11.86 4.91 -23.72
C ALA A 340 -12.25 3.63 -24.49
N GLY A 341 -13.19 2.82 -23.96
CA GLY A 341 -13.60 1.56 -24.59
C GLY A 341 -12.45 0.57 -24.79
N GLY A 342 -11.43 0.61 -23.91
CA GLY A 342 -10.24 -0.23 -23.97
C GLY A 342 -9.07 0.35 -24.80
N ASP A 343 -9.22 1.51 -25.43
CA ASP A 343 -8.09 2.18 -26.09
C ASP A 343 -7.08 2.65 -25.02
N HIS A 344 -6.02 1.86 -24.89
CA HIS A 344 -4.99 2.09 -23.89
C HIS A 344 -4.21 3.40 -24.10
N ARG A 345 -4.05 3.87 -25.33
CA ARG A 345 -3.29 5.10 -25.63
C ARG A 345 -3.99 6.31 -25.02
N THR A 346 -5.29 6.41 -25.25
CA THR A 346 -6.13 7.47 -24.67
C THR A 346 -6.22 7.31 -23.15
N ALA A 347 -6.51 6.10 -22.66
CA ALA A 347 -6.68 5.84 -21.23
C ALA A 347 -5.40 6.10 -20.43
N PHE A 348 -4.25 5.69 -20.94
CA PHE A 348 -2.96 5.86 -20.24
C PHE A 348 -2.52 7.31 -20.18
N ALA A 349 -2.76 8.09 -21.23
CA ALA A 349 -2.49 9.52 -21.24
C ALA A 349 -3.34 10.28 -20.20
N GLU A 350 -4.63 9.97 -20.10
CA GLU A 350 -5.53 10.54 -19.10
C GLU A 350 -5.17 10.11 -17.69
N TYR A 351 -4.89 8.82 -17.47
CA TYR A 351 -4.41 8.29 -16.20
C TYR A 351 -3.16 9.03 -15.71
N GLU A 352 -2.14 9.12 -16.57
CA GLU A 352 -0.88 9.78 -16.23
C GLU A 352 -1.10 11.25 -15.87
N THR A 353 -1.89 11.97 -16.65
CA THR A 353 -2.23 13.38 -16.42
C THR A 353 -2.90 13.59 -15.06
N ARG A 354 -3.83 12.71 -14.67
CA ARG A 354 -4.61 12.83 -13.43
C ARG A 354 -3.82 12.45 -12.19
N VAL A 355 -3.04 11.36 -12.27
CA VAL A 355 -2.37 10.79 -11.09
C VAL A 355 -1.05 11.47 -10.79
N ARG A 356 -0.36 12.02 -11.79
CA ARG A 356 1.00 12.58 -11.64
C ARG A 356 1.11 13.66 -10.56
N ASP A 357 0.26 14.66 -10.59
CA ASP A 357 0.34 15.79 -9.65
C ASP A 357 -0.10 15.38 -8.24
N PHE A 358 -1.08 14.49 -8.15
CA PHE A 358 -1.51 13.89 -6.89
C PHE A 358 -0.37 13.10 -6.24
N ALA A 359 0.27 12.22 -6.99
CA ALA A 359 1.42 11.44 -6.53
C ALA A 359 2.59 12.33 -6.07
N LYS A 360 2.93 13.37 -6.85
CA LYS A 360 3.96 14.35 -6.46
C LYS A 360 3.61 15.09 -5.16
N GLY A 361 2.34 15.42 -4.96
CA GLY A 361 1.84 16.03 -3.72
C GLY A 361 2.11 15.15 -2.50
N CYS A 362 1.80 13.86 -2.61
CA CYS A 362 2.04 12.87 -1.56
C CYS A 362 3.54 12.62 -1.33
N GLN A 363 4.34 12.53 -2.40
CA GLN A 363 5.79 12.38 -2.29
C GLN A 363 6.48 13.53 -1.53
N LYS A 364 6.00 14.78 -1.66
CA LYS A 364 6.54 15.92 -0.90
C LYS A 364 6.40 15.74 0.61
N ILE A 365 5.32 15.11 1.07
CA ILE A 365 5.09 14.85 2.50
C ILE A 365 6.03 13.77 2.98
N SER A 366 6.19 12.67 2.23
CA SER A 366 7.03 11.53 2.60
C SER A 366 8.52 11.89 2.70
N GLY A 367 8.98 12.93 2.02
CA GLY A 367 10.38 13.37 2.04
C GLY A 367 10.92 13.72 3.43
N ASN A 368 10.04 13.94 4.42
CA ASN A 368 10.38 14.25 5.80
C ASN A 368 10.18 13.08 6.76
N ALA A 369 9.76 11.91 6.29
CA ALA A 369 9.43 10.77 7.17
C ALA A 369 10.64 10.30 8.00
N GLY A 370 11.81 10.11 7.39
CA GLY A 370 13.02 9.69 8.11
C GLY A 370 13.41 10.67 9.22
N PRO A 371 13.65 11.98 8.93
CA PRO A 371 13.94 12.98 9.93
C PRO A 371 12.85 13.19 11.00
N PHE A 372 11.60 12.85 10.69
CA PHE A 372 10.51 12.88 11.65
C PHE A 372 10.71 11.85 12.77
N PHE A 373 11.05 10.60 12.44
CA PHE A 373 11.29 9.55 13.41
C PHE A 373 12.69 9.64 14.04
N ALA A 374 13.73 9.77 13.21
CA ALA A 374 15.14 9.68 13.58
C ALA A 374 15.89 10.99 13.29
N PRO A 375 15.61 12.08 14.04
CA PRO A 375 16.34 13.34 13.85
C PRO A 375 17.85 13.15 14.08
N PRO A 376 18.73 13.81 13.28
CA PRO A 376 20.17 13.53 13.29
C PRO A 376 20.93 14.03 14.52
N THR A 377 20.32 14.84 15.37
CA THR A 377 21.00 15.43 16.56
C THR A 377 20.03 15.61 17.72
N GLU A 378 20.54 15.57 18.95
CA GLU A 378 19.78 15.88 20.19
C GLU A 378 19.03 17.22 20.11
N ARG A 379 19.67 18.25 19.53
CA ARG A 379 19.02 19.56 19.34
C ARG A 379 17.78 19.44 18.46
N ARG A 380 17.84 18.64 17.40
CA ARG A 380 16.70 18.41 16.50
C ARG A 380 15.63 17.53 17.13
N ILE A 381 15.99 16.56 17.96
CA ILE A 381 15.03 15.77 18.77
C ILE A 381 14.23 16.71 19.67
N ARG A 382 14.93 17.55 20.46
CA ARG A 382 14.27 18.54 21.32
C ARG A 382 13.42 19.57 20.55
N SER A 383 13.83 19.96 19.37
CA SER A 383 13.06 20.86 18.51
C SER A 383 11.80 20.19 17.97
N ARG A 384 11.90 18.93 17.52
CA ARG A 384 10.75 18.10 17.11
C ARG A 384 9.76 17.95 18.25
N ASP A 385 10.22 17.56 19.47
CA ASP A 385 9.36 17.34 20.61
C ASP A 385 8.62 18.63 21.03
N ARG A 386 9.29 19.79 20.94
CA ARG A 386 8.63 21.09 21.15
C ARG A 386 7.56 21.37 20.08
N ALA A 387 7.87 21.09 18.81
CA ALA A 387 6.92 21.25 17.73
C ALA A 387 5.71 20.33 17.90
N TYR A 388 5.91 19.08 18.31
CA TYR A 388 4.82 18.14 18.59
C TYR A 388 3.95 18.61 19.74
N ARG A 389 4.55 19.07 20.84
CA ARG A 389 3.81 19.62 21.98
C ARG A 389 2.96 20.83 21.56
N LEU A 390 3.47 21.66 20.68
CA LEU A 390 2.72 22.78 20.14
C LEU A 390 1.58 22.33 19.19
N LEU A 391 1.88 21.40 18.28
CA LEU A 391 0.91 20.84 17.33
C LEU A 391 -0.18 20.01 17.99
N SER A 392 0.11 19.37 19.12
CA SER A 392 -0.87 18.64 19.95
C SER A 392 -1.81 19.57 20.73
N SER A 393 -1.54 20.88 20.71
CA SER A 393 -2.48 21.86 21.29
C SER A 393 -3.78 21.89 20.45
N ARG A 394 -4.93 22.03 21.13
CA ARG A 394 -6.25 22.07 20.50
C ARG A 394 -6.38 23.09 19.35
N LEU A 395 -5.60 24.17 19.39
CA LEU A 395 -5.62 25.25 18.40
C LEU A 395 -4.92 24.87 17.08
N LEU A 396 -3.88 24.03 17.11
CA LEU A 396 -3.05 23.70 15.95
C LEU A 396 -3.29 22.29 15.38
N ALA A 397 -3.86 21.36 16.14
CA ALA A 397 -4.20 20.02 15.66
C ALA A 397 -5.09 20.07 14.40
N GLY A 398 -6.07 20.99 14.37
CA GLY A 398 -6.94 21.21 13.19
C GLY A 398 -6.20 21.74 11.95
N PHE A 399 -5.11 22.49 12.11
CA PHE A 399 -4.31 22.98 10.97
C PHE A 399 -3.51 21.84 10.33
N PHE A 400 -2.89 20.97 11.14
CA PHE A 400 -2.14 19.82 10.62
C PHE A 400 -3.06 18.84 9.87
N LYS A 401 -4.24 18.54 10.44
CA LYS A 401 -5.28 17.74 9.78
C LYS A 401 -5.64 18.31 8.40
N LYS A 402 -5.91 19.62 8.29
CA LYS A 402 -6.21 20.27 7.01
C LYS A 402 -5.06 20.18 6.00
N LEU A 403 -3.82 20.25 6.45
CA LEU A 403 -2.65 20.16 5.57
C LEU A 403 -2.50 18.74 4.96
N THR A 404 -2.66 17.71 5.77
CA THR A 404 -2.59 16.31 5.32
C THR A 404 -3.82 15.93 4.46
N GLU A 405 -5.01 16.38 4.83
CA GLU A 405 -6.22 16.21 4.03
C GLU A 405 -6.11 16.89 2.65
N LYS A 406 -5.53 18.08 2.58
CA LYS A 406 -5.31 18.77 1.31
C LYS A 406 -4.44 17.97 0.34
N ALA A 407 -3.43 17.28 0.84
CA ALA A 407 -2.62 16.41 0.00
C ALA A 407 -3.37 15.13 -0.40
N ALA A 408 -4.09 14.51 0.54
CA ALA A 408 -4.91 13.33 0.30
C ALA A 408 -6.07 13.57 -0.67
N THR A 409 -6.52 14.83 -0.83
CA THR A 409 -7.62 15.25 -1.70
C THR A 409 -7.15 16.03 -2.93
N GLY A 410 -5.85 16.01 -3.22
CA GLY A 410 -5.21 16.78 -4.30
C GLY A 410 -5.54 16.33 -5.73
N ILE A 411 -6.50 15.43 -5.91
CA ILE A 411 -6.97 14.95 -7.20
C ILE A 411 -8.47 15.24 -7.39
N LYS A 412 -8.86 15.69 -8.57
CA LYS A 412 -10.27 15.79 -8.96
C LYS A 412 -10.72 14.46 -9.56
N LEU A 413 -11.47 13.69 -8.79
CA LEU A 413 -12.05 12.45 -9.28
C LEU A 413 -13.06 12.72 -10.41
N ARG A 414 -13.07 11.80 -11.38
CA ARG A 414 -14.15 11.69 -12.37
C ARG A 414 -15.09 10.58 -11.91
N GLU A 415 -16.37 10.74 -12.16
CA GLU A 415 -17.32 9.64 -12.02
C GLU A 415 -17.15 8.68 -13.20
N TYR A 416 -16.94 7.41 -12.89
CA TYR A 416 -16.81 6.36 -13.88
C TYR A 416 -18.04 5.46 -13.78
N PRO A 417 -18.95 5.54 -14.75
CA PRO A 417 -20.14 4.70 -14.77
C PRO A 417 -19.76 3.24 -15.00
N ALA A 418 -20.32 2.36 -14.15
CA ALA A 418 -20.17 0.90 -14.27
C ALA A 418 -20.86 0.35 -15.52
#